data_7f33a99a6a4ebd9d1d69cf88bdded3ed
#
_entry.id   7f33a99a6a4ebd9d1d69cf88bdded3ed
#
_cell.length_a   1.000
_cell.length_b   1.000
_cell.length_c   1.000
_cell.angle_alpha   90.00
_cell.angle_beta   90.00
_cell.angle_gamma   90.00
#
_symmetry.space_group_name_H-M   'P 1'
#
loop_
_entity.id
_entity.type
_entity.pdbx_description
1 polymer ?
#
loop_
_entity_poly.entity_id
_entity_poly.type
_entity_poly.pdbx_seq_one_letter_code
_entity_poly.pdbx_strand_id
1 'polypeptide(L)'
;QKKQPMFTPERRLELIRQSVADVPNVEVENWSGLLADFAREKGAHILVKGVRNCADWELENQMARINAGICRGLETVLLPASAEYEHFSSTMVREMIRYHQPLEKYVPAPVSEELMRQRG
;
A
#
# COMPACT_ATOMS: atom_id res chain seq x y z
N GLN A 1 11.98 10.81 -12.20
CA GLN A 1 10.93 10.41 -13.14
C GLN A 1 9.79 9.72 -12.39
N LYS A 2 8.60 10.30 -12.45
CA LYS A 2 7.42 9.69 -11.84
C LYS A 2 7.03 8.44 -12.62
N LYS A 3 6.96 7.30 -11.93
CA LYS A 3 6.42 6.08 -12.51
C LYS A 3 4.91 6.23 -12.66
N GLN A 4 4.40 5.89 -13.83
CA GLN A 4 2.96 5.87 -14.03
C GLN A 4 2.37 4.66 -13.29
N PRO A 5 1.29 4.86 -12.51
CA PRO A 5 0.62 3.74 -11.88
C PRO A 5 0.00 2.81 -12.93
N MET A 6 -0.05 1.53 -12.63
CA MET A 6 -0.66 0.53 -13.51
C MET A 6 -2.18 0.61 -13.54
N PHE A 7 -2.77 1.21 -12.51
CA PHE A 7 -4.22 1.32 -12.37
C PHE A 7 -4.62 2.75 -12.04
N THR A 8 -5.82 3.14 -12.46
CA THR A 8 -6.42 4.40 -12.02
C THR A 8 -6.70 4.32 -10.52
N PRO A 9 -6.84 5.46 -9.80
CA PRO A 9 -7.21 5.44 -8.39
C PRO A 9 -8.52 4.68 -8.14
N GLU A 10 -9.51 4.84 -9.02
CA GLU A 10 -10.81 4.17 -8.91
C GLU A 10 -10.66 2.67 -9.06
N ARG A 11 -9.88 2.22 -10.03
CA ARG A 11 -9.67 0.80 -10.26
C ARG A 11 -8.87 0.17 -9.12
N ARG A 12 -7.87 0.90 -8.62
CA ARG A 12 -7.07 0.48 -7.48
C ARG A 12 -7.94 0.27 -6.24
N LEU A 13 -8.84 1.22 -5.97
CA LEU A 13 -9.77 1.13 -4.86
C LEU A 13 -10.65 -0.12 -4.95
N GLU A 14 -11.19 -0.38 -6.14
CA GLU A 14 -12.02 -1.55 -6.39
C GLU A 14 -11.26 -2.86 -6.18
N LEU A 15 -10.03 -2.94 -6.69
CA LEU A 15 -9.19 -4.12 -6.53
C LEU A 15 -8.84 -4.39 -5.07
N ILE A 16 -8.55 -3.33 -4.29
CA ILE A 16 -8.28 -3.48 -2.87
C ILE A 16 -9.54 -3.95 -2.14
N ARG A 17 -10.71 -3.37 -2.46
CA ARG A 17 -11.97 -3.79 -1.86
C ARG A 17 -12.25 -5.27 -2.11
N GLN A 18 -12.00 -5.74 -3.32
CA GLN A 18 -12.15 -7.15 -3.66
C GLN A 18 -11.15 -8.02 -2.90
N SER A 19 -9.93 -7.54 -2.74
CA SER A 19 -8.87 -8.28 -2.06
C SER A 19 -9.12 -8.45 -0.56
N VAL A 20 -9.84 -7.52 0.06
CA VAL A 20 -10.14 -7.55 1.51
C VAL A 20 -11.61 -7.83 1.80
N ALA A 21 -12.36 -8.36 0.82
CA ALA A 21 -13.79 -8.58 0.94
C ALA A 21 -14.17 -9.53 2.09
N ASP A 22 -13.26 -10.42 2.46
CA ASP A 22 -13.44 -11.37 3.55
C ASP A 22 -12.94 -10.85 4.91
N VAL A 23 -12.50 -9.59 4.97
CA VAL A 23 -12.01 -8.97 6.21
C VAL A 23 -13.06 -7.93 6.65
N PRO A 24 -13.91 -8.24 7.64
CA PRO A 24 -15.11 -7.42 7.89
C PRO A 24 -14.84 -6.08 8.57
N ASN A 25 -13.66 -5.88 9.14
CA ASN A 25 -13.32 -4.67 9.89
C ASN A 25 -12.37 -3.75 9.13
N VAL A 26 -12.39 -3.83 7.80
CA VAL A 26 -11.54 -3.00 6.93
C VAL A 26 -12.40 -2.15 6.02
N GLU A 27 -12.12 -0.86 5.96
CA GLU A 27 -12.69 0.08 5.00
C GLU A 27 -11.60 0.55 4.07
N VAL A 28 -11.93 0.75 2.80
CA VAL A 28 -10.97 1.18 1.78
C VAL A 28 -11.45 2.48 1.17
N GLU A 29 -10.61 3.49 1.18
CA GLU A 29 -10.94 4.81 0.65
C GLU A 29 -9.75 5.39 -0.11
N ASN A 30 -10.05 6.23 -1.10
CA ASN A 30 -9.06 7.08 -1.75
C ASN A 30 -8.97 8.40 -0.99
N TRP A 31 -7.78 8.94 -0.95
CA TRP A 31 -7.54 10.25 -0.37
C TRP A 31 -6.50 10.98 -1.19
N SER A 32 -6.78 12.24 -1.53
CA SER A 32 -5.79 13.12 -2.13
C SER A 32 -5.47 14.22 -1.13
N GLY A 33 -4.21 14.33 -0.77
CA GLY A 33 -3.74 15.28 0.24
C GLY A 33 -2.91 14.60 1.29
N LEU A 34 -2.75 15.25 2.43
CA LEU A 34 -1.89 14.75 3.50
C LEU A 34 -2.58 13.62 4.27
N LEU A 35 -1.82 12.57 4.53
CA LEU A 35 -2.31 11.42 5.29
C LEU A 35 -2.76 11.83 6.71
N ALA A 36 -2.04 12.77 7.33
CA ALA A 36 -2.41 13.26 8.67
C ALA A 36 -3.78 13.94 8.68
N ASP A 37 -4.14 14.63 7.59
CA ASP A 37 -5.47 15.25 7.47
C ASP A 37 -6.56 14.19 7.33
N PHE A 38 -6.28 13.15 6.57
CA PHE A 38 -7.18 12.02 6.42
C PHE A 38 -7.41 11.32 7.78
N ALA A 39 -6.33 11.08 8.52
CA ALA A 39 -6.41 10.48 9.84
C ALA A 39 -7.27 11.32 10.78
N ARG A 40 -7.09 12.65 10.75
CA ARG A 40 -7.88 13.56 11.56
C ARG A 40 -9.37 13.49 11.21
N GLU A 41 -9.68 13.50 9.93
CA GLU A 41 -11.06 13.42 9.45
C GLU A 41 -11.73 12.12 9.86
N LYS A 42 -10.99 11.02 9.84
CA LYS A 42 -11.50 9.71 10.23
C LYS A 42 -11.49 9.47 11.74
N GLY A 43 -10.92 10.38 12.52
CA GLY A 43 -10.76 10.18 13.95
C GLY A 43 -9.77 9.09 14.30
N ALA A 44 -8.84 8.81 13.41
CA ALA A 44 -7.81 7.79 13.64
C ALA A 44 -6.69 8.35 14.51
N HIS A 45 -6.20 7.54 15.42
CA HIS A 45 -5.11 7.92 16.32
C HIS A 45 -3.82 7.17 16.02
N ILE A 46 -3.87 6.15 15.20
CA ILE A 46 -2.73 5.29 14.89
C ILE A 46 -2.64 5.07 13.38
N LEU A 47 -1.45 5.30 12.83
CA LEU A 47 -1.09 4.87 11.48
C LEU A 47 -0.26 3.61 11.59
N VAL A 48 -0.56 2.62 10.76
CA VAL A 48 0.22 1.38 10.70
C VAL A 48 0.92 1.34 9.34
N LYS A 49 2.24 1.22 9.35
CA LYS A 49 3.05 1.22 8.14
C LYS A 49 3.96 0.00 8.12
N GLY A 50 4.02 -0.68 6.98
CA GLY A 50 4.97 -1.76 6.80
C GLY A 50 6.35 -1.23 6.43
N VAL A 51 7.40 -1.85 6.94
CA VAL A 51 8.78 -1.52 6.58
C VAL A 51 9.51 -2.79 6.16
N ARG A 52 10.27 -2.73 5.08
CA ARG A 52 10.97 -3.88 4.51
C ARG A 52 12.47 -3.84 4.79
N ASN A 53 13.04 -2.66 5.00
CA ASN A 53 14.48 -2.47 5.16
C ASN A 53 14.77 -1.19 5.94
N CYS A 54 16.05 -0.92 6.17
CA CYS A 54 16.47 0.26 6.94
C CYS A 54 16.10 1.59 6.26
N ALA A 55 16.16 1.64 4.94
CA ALA A 55 15.82 2.86 4.19
C ALA A 55 14.33 3.18 4.36
N ASP A 56 13.46 2.17 4.28
CA ASP A 56 12.03 2.34 4.52
C ASP A 56 11.80 2.84 5.96
N TRP A 57 12.49 2.24 6.93
CA TRP A 57 12.35 2.62 8.33
C TRP A 57 12.71 4.07 8.57
N GLU A 58 13.84 4.52 8.02
CA GLU A 58 14.26 5.91 8.18
C GLU A 58 13.25 6.90 7.59
N LEU A 59 12.77 6.62 6.39
CA LEU A 59 11.79 7.46 5.73
C LEU A 59 10.49 7.52 6.53
N GLU A 60 9.97 6.36 6.95
CA GLU A 60 8.72 6.29 7.70
C GLU A 60 8.86 6.92 9.08
N ASN A 61 10.03 6.83 9.71
CA ASN A 61 10.29 7.50 10.98
C ASN A 61 10.24 9.02 10.84
N GLN A 62 10.81 9.57 9.77
CA GLN A 62 10.72 10.99 9.47
C GLN A 62 9.28 11.43 9.22
N MET A 63 8.54 10.65 8.42
CA MET A 63 7.15 10.93 8.11
C MET A 63 6.28 10.87 9.38
N ALA A 64 6.57 9.95 10.29
CA ALA A 64 5.84 9.83 11.55
C ALA A 64 5.93 11.12 12.37
N ARG A 65 7.11 11.72 12.41
CA ARG A 65 7.32 12.99 13.11
C ARG A 65 6.56 14.13 12.45
N ILE A 66 6.58 14.18 11.13
CA ILE A 66 5.83 15.20 10.37
C ILE A 66 4.33 15.04 10.61
N ASN A 67 3.83 13.81 10.51
CA ASN A 67 2.41 13.52 10.71
C ASN A 67 1.96 13.87 12.13
N ALA A 68 2.77 13.58 13.15
CA ALA A 68 2.46 13.93 14.54
C ALA A 68 2.42 15.45 14.76
N GLY A 69 3.24 16.19 14.01
CA GLY A 69 3.23 17.65 14.05
C GLY A 69 1.98 18.26 13.41
N ILE A 70 1.46 17.62 12.37
CA ILE A 70 0.25 18.07 11.66
C ILE A 70 -1.02 17.69 12.42
N CYS A 71 -1.09 16.45 12.89
CA CYS A 71 -2.22 15.92 13.63
C CYS A 71 -1.78 15.50 15.03
N ARG A 72 -2.05 16.35 16.01
CA ARG A 72 -1.64 16.10 17.39
C ARG A 72 -2.26 14.81 17.93
N GLY A 73 -1.46 13.97 18.54
CA GLY A 73 -1.91 12.71 19.11
C GLY A 73 -1.89 11.54 18.13
N LEU A 74 -1.55 11.80 16.87
CA LEU A 74 -1.42 10.73 15.87
C LEU A 74 -0.09 10.03 16.05
N GLU A 75 -0.13 8.73 16.27
CA GLU A 75 1.07 7.91 16.44
C GLU A 75 1.22 6.95 15.25
N THR A 76 2.46 6.61 14.93
CA THR A 76 2.75 5.67 13.85
C THR A 76 3.41 4.42 14.41
N VAL A 77 2.88 3.27 14.01
CA VAL A 77 3.45 1.97 14.33
C VAL A 77 4.11 1.41 13.08
N LEU A 78 5.37 1.04 13.17
CA LEU A 78 6.12 0.45 12.07
C LEU A 78 6.20 -1.06 12.29
N LEU A 79 5.68 -1.82 11.32
CA LEU A 79 5.71 -3.28 11.37
C LEU A 79 6.72 -3.79 10.34
N PRO A 80 7.74 -4.54 10.80
CA PRO A 80 8.65 -5.14 9.83
C PRO A 80 7.95 -6.20 9.00
N ALA A 81 8.20 -6.19 7.69
CA ALA A 81 7.74 -7.26 6.82
C ALA A 81 8.48 -8.55 7.16
N SER A 82 7.79 -9.68 7.08
CA SER A 82 8.46 -10.97 7.25
C SER A 82 9.45 -11.20 6.12
N ALA A 83 10.47 -12.03 6.36
CA ALA A 83 11.56 -12.25 5.41
C ALA A 83 11.06 -12.66 4.02
N GLU A 84 10.00 -13.45 3.94
CA GLU A 84 9.44 -13.91 2.67
C GLU A 84 8.83 -12.78 1.84
N TYR A 85 8.44 -11.65 2.47
CA TYR A 85 7.85 -10.50 1.79
C TYR A 85 8.79 -9.32 1.65
N GLU A 86 10.02 -9.46 2.08
CA GLU A 86 11.00 -8.38 2.10
C GLU A 86 11.21 -7.73 0.74
N HIS A 87 11.14 -8.51 -0.33
CA HIS A 87 11.35 -8.04 -1.69
C HIS A 87 10.05 -7.71 -2.44
N PHE A 88 8.91 -7.87 -1.79
CA PHE A 88 7.63 -7.60 -2.44
C PHE A 88 7.42 -6.10 -2.61
N SER A 89 7.30 -5.66 -3.86
CA SER A 89 7.12 -4.24 -4.20
C SER A 89 6.43 -4.13 -5.55
N SER A 90 5.92 -2.94 -5.84
CA SER A 90 5.35 -2.64 -7.16
C SER A 90 6.39 -2.81 -8.26
N THR A 91 7.64 -2.46 -7.97
CA THR A 91 8.75 -2.62 -8.93
C THR A 91 8.95 -4.10 -9.25
N MET A 92 8.97 -4.98 -8.24
CA MET A 92 9.09 -6.41 -8.45
C MET A 92 7.93 -6.95 -9.30
N VAL A 93 6.70 -6.53 -9.00
CA VAL A 93 5.51 -6.97 -9.75
C VAL A 93 5.63 -6.56 -11.21
N ARG A 94 6.06 -5.33 -11.50
CA ARG A 94 6.27 -4.87 -12.88
C ARG A 94 7.31 -5.71 -13.61
N GLU A 95 8.39 -6.10 -12.95
CA GLU A 95 9.39 -6.99 -13.52
C GLU A 95 8.83 -8.37 -13.82
N MET A 96 8.03 -8.92 -12.90
CA MET A 96 7.39 -10.22 -13.13
C MET A 96 6.46 -10.17 -14.33
N ILE A 97 5.71 -9.09 -14.50
CA ILE A 97 4.86 -8.90 -15.69
C ILE A 97 5.71 -8.85 -16.96
N ARG A 98 6.77 -8.07 -16.91
CA ARG A 98 7.67 -7.88 -18.06
C ARG A 98 8.27 -9.20 -18.55
N TYR A 99 8.61 -10.09 -17.63
CA TYR A 99 9.21 -11.38 -17.95
C TYR A 99 8.21 -12.52 -17.95
N HIS A 100 6.91 -12.22 -17.97
CA HIS A 100 5.82 -13.19 -18.06
C HIS A 100 5.86 -14.26 -16.95
N GLN A 101 6.25 -13.84 -15.74
CA GLN A 101 6.28 -14.73 -14.59
C GLN A 101 4.91 -14.83 -13.91
N PRO A 102 4.62 -15.95 -13.23
CA PRO A 102 3.37 -16.07 -12.46
C PRO A 102 3.27 -15.02 -11.38
N LEU A 103 2.06 -14.50 -11.15
CA LEU A 103 1.81 -13.42 -10.19
C LEU A 103 1.08 -13.88 -8.94
N GLU A 104 0.55 -15.09 -8.92
CA GLU A 104 -0.35 -15.57 -7.85
C GLU A 104 0.30 -15.55 -6.47
N LYS A 105 1.62 -15.73 -6.40
CA LYS A 105 2.37 -15.73 -5.14
C LYS A 105 2.65 -14.32 -4.62
N TYR A 106 2.48 -13.30 -5.45
CA TYR A 106 2.99 -11.96 -5.17
C TYR A 106 1.90 -10.92 -5.01
N VAL A 107 0.70 -11.19 -5.52
CA VAL A 107 -0.43 -10.25 -5.45
C VAL A 107 -1.72 -11.00 -5.13
N PRO A 108 -2.72 -10.29 -4.55
CA PRO A 108 -4.04 -10.91 -4.33
C PRO A 108 -4.70 -11.35 -5.63
N ALA A 109 -5.58 -12.35 -5.55
CA ALA A 109 -6.25 -12.92 -6.72
C ALA A 109 -6.93 -11.89 -7.62
N PRO A 110 -7.71 -10.90 -7.10
CA PRO A 110 -8.31 -9.89 -7.97
C PRO A 110 -7.30 -9.09 -8.77
N VAL A 111 -6.15 -8.79 -8.17
CA VAL A 111 -5.07 -8.04 -8.83
C VAL A 111 -4.41 -8.91 -9.90
N SER A 112 -4.13 -10.17 -9.59
CA SER A 112 -3.55 -11.11 -10.54
C SER A 112 -4.45 -11.28 -11.77
N GLU A 113 -5.75 -11.44 -11.56
CA GLU A 113 -6.72 -11.58 -12.65
C GLU A 113 -6.76 -10.35 -13.53
N GLU A 114 -6.73 -9.16 -12.93
CA GLU A 114 -6.72 -7.90 -13.69
C GLU A 114 -5.46 -7.76 -14.53
N LEU A 115 -4.31 -8.07 -13.96
CA LEU A 115 -3.03 -7.99 -14.67
C LEU A 115 -2.97 -8.99 -15.82
N MET A 116 -3.52 -10.18 -15.63
CA MET A 116 -3.60 -11.19 -16.71
C MET A 116 -4.51 -10.73 -17.85
N ARG A 117 -5.62 -10.07 -17.54
CA ARG A 117 -6.50 -9.49 -18.57
C ARG A 117 -5.79 -8.41 -19.38
N GLN A 118 -5.02 -7.55 -18.72
CA GLN A 118 -4.26 -6.51 -19.42
C GLN A 118 -3.17 -7.10 -20.32
N ARG A 119 -2.65 -8.25 -19.96
CA ARG A 119 -1.64 -8.96 -20.73
C ARG A 119 -2.19 -9.57 -22.01
N GLY A 120 -3.42 -10.02 -21.91
CA GLY A 120 -4.12 -10.77 -22.89
C GLY A 120 -4.33 -10.15 -24.18
#